data_ca96c9ee8a13ffbe2e46dbb9d7a926d9
#
_entry.id   ca96c9ee8a13ffbe2e46dbb9d7a926d9
#
_cell.length_a   1.000
_cell.length_b   1.000
_cell.length_c   1.000
_cell.angle_alpha   90.00
_cell.angle_beta   90.00
_cell.angle_gamma   90.00
#
_symmetry.space_group_name_H-M   'P 1'
#
loop_
_entity.id
_entity.type
_entity.pdbx_description
1 polymer ?
#
loop_
_entity_poly.entity_id
_entity_poly.type
_entity_poly.pdbx_seq_one_letter_code
_entity_poly.pdbx_strand_id
1 'polypeptide(L)'
;MRIQEFAQLTGLPAKTIRYYESIGLLSPPTRAANGYREYSEEDLRRARFVAGTRALDLSLEEIKEILAMQDRREAPCRTLLNLIEQKADQMEERIRLLKQMEADLRKLHRLGLTFPTDDIDGKNCICHLVSERPSVEEKE
;
A
#
# COMPACT_ATOMS: atom_id res chain seq x y z
N MET A 1 15.82 -22.80 6.35
CA MET A 1 14.46 -23.10 5.85
C MET A 1 14.35 -22.76 4.36
N ARG A 2 13.49 -23.44 3.66
CA ARG A 2 13.24 -23.19 2.24
C ARG A 2 12.19 -22.11 2.03
N ILE A 3 12.08 -21.61 0.80
CA ILE A 3 11.22 -20.47 0.47
C ILE A 3 9.75 -20.71 0.83
N GLN A 4 9.24 -21.93 0.70
CA GLN A 4 7.85 -22.23 1.03
C GLN A 4 7.55 -22.04 2.52
N GLU A 5 8.41 -22.57 3.38
CA GLU A 5 8.32 -22.38 4.83
C GLU A 5 8.52 -20.90 5.19
N PHE A 6 9.51 -20.27 4.59
CA PHE A 6 9.82 -18.87 4.79
C PHE A 6 8.63 -17.97 4.41
N ALA A 7 7.97 -18.26 3.29
CA ALA A 7 6.76 -17.56 2.86
C ALA A 7 5.63 -17.71 3.88
N GLN A 8 5.41 -18.90 4.39
CA GLN A 8 4.37 -19.13 5.41
C GLN A 8 4.65 -18.37 6.69
N LEU A 9 5.89 -18.39 7.16
CA LEU A 9 6.29 -17.73 8.42
C LEU A 9 6.30 -16.22 8.32
N THR A 10 6.53 -15.65 7.15
CA THR A 10 6.55 -14.19 6.93
C THR A 10 5.19 -13.64 6.52
N GLY A 11 4.31 -14.46 6.00
CA GLY A 11 3.06 -14.02 5.39
C GLY A 11 3.24 -13.38 4.01
N LEU A 12 4.43 -13.47 3.42
CA LEU A 12 4.72 -12.93 2.10
C LEU A 12 4.68 -14.04 1.05
N PRO A 13 4.06 -13.82 -0.12
CA PRO A 13 4.15 -14.77 -1.22
C PRO A 13 5.59 -14.94 -1.70
N ALA A 14 5.92 -16.13 -2.18
CA ALA A 14 7.27 -16.41 -2.70
C ALA A 14 7.69 -15.43 -3.80
N LYS A 15 6.77 -15.04 -4.66
CA LYS A 15 7.00 -14.05 -5.72
C LYS A 15 7.41 -12.70 -5.14
N THR A 16 6.73 -12.26 -4.08
CA THR A 16 7.04 -11.00 -3.40
C THR A 16 8.42 -11.07 -2.73
N ILE A 17 8.76 -12.19 -2.10
CA ILE A 17 10.07 -12.40 -1.49
C ILE A 17 11.17 -12.27 -2.53
N ARG A 18 11.03 -12.92 -3.69
CA ARG A 18 12.00 -12.83 -4.80
C ARG A 18 12.13 -11.39 -5.31
N TYR A 19 11.02 -10.69 -5.42
CA TYR A 19 11.03 -9.29 -5.83
C TYR A 19 11.80 -8.42 -4.83
N TYR A 20 11.54 -8.58 -3.54
CA TYR A 20 12.23 -7.82 -2.50
C TYR A 20 13.73 -8.13 -2.46
N GLU A 21 14.12 -9.37 -2.75
CA GLU A 21 15.52 -9.72 -2.92
C GLU A 21 16.14 -9.00 -4.12
N SER A 22 15.40 -8.94 -5.24
CA SER A 22 15.89 -8.30 -6.47
C SER A 22 16.12 -6.81 -6.33
N ILE A 23 15.36 -6.12 -5.49
CA ILE A 23 15.49 -4.67 -5.26
C ILE A 23 16.39 -4.33 -4.06
N GLY A 24 16.96 -5.33 -3.42
CA GLY A 24 17.88 -5.12 -2.29
C GLY A 24 17.21 -4.86 -0.95
N LEU A 25 15.90 -5.04 -0.86
CA LEU A 25 15.16 -4.87 0.40
C LEU A 25 15.43 -6.03 1.35
N LEU A 26 15.50 -7.24 0.81
CA LEU A 26 15.95 -8.43 1.51
C LEU A 26 17.31 -8.85 0.97
N SER A 27 18.14 -9.42 1.85
CA SER A 27 19.45 -9.93 1.43
C SER A 27 19.28 -11.13 0.49
N PRO A 28 20.16 -11.28 -0.51
CA PRO A 28 20.15 -12.49 -1.32
C PRO A 28 20.29 -13.73 -0.44
N PRO A 29 19.45 -14.75 -0.65
CA PRO A 29 19.53 -15.96 0.17
C PRO A 29 20.82 -16.73 -0.10
N THR A 30 21.35 -17.37 0.93
CA THR A 30 22.41 -18.36 0.77
C THR A 30 21.81 -19.57 0.05
N ARG A 31 22.58 -20.14 -0.88
CA ARG A 31 22.14 -21.34 -1.58
C ARG A 31 22.80 -22.58 -0.95
N ALA A 32 22.00 -23.64 -0.76
CA ALA A 32 22.49 -24.93 -0.35
C ALA A 32 23.30 -25.59 -1.48
N ALA A 33 24.02 -26.68 -1.17
CA ALA A 33 24.85 -27.41 -2.14
C ALA A 33 24.04 -27.89 -3.35
N ASN A 34 22.74 -28.13 -3.20
CA ASN A 34 21.83 -28.54 -4.28
C ASN A 34 21.27 -27.38 -5.11
N GLY A 35 21.73 -26.14 -4.88
CA GLY A 35 21.30 -24.96 -5.60
C GLY A 35 20.01 -24.32 -5.10
N TYR A 36 19.32 -24.92 -4.15
CA TYR A 36 18.10 -24.34 -3.57
C TYR A 36 18.43 -23.23 -2.58
N ARG A 37 17.52 -22.25 -2.50
CA ARG A 37 17.61 -21.12 -1.56
C ARG A 37 17.46 -21.62 -0.12
N GLU A 38 18.30 -21.10 0.75
CA GLU A 38 18.27 -21.39 2.18
C GLU A 38 18.14 -20.07 2.96
N TYR A 39 17.16 -19.98 3.85
CA TYR A 39 16.88 -18.80 4.63
C TYR A 39 17.21 -19.03 6.10
N SER A 40 17.83 -18.02 6.72
CA SER A 40 18.21 -18.04 8.13
C SER A 40 17.15 -17.42 9.02
N GLU A 41 17.34 -17.54 10.35
CA GLU A 41 16.49 -16.85 11.33
C GLU A 41 16.60 -15.33 11.22
N GLU A 42 17.76 -14.81 10.85
CA GLU A 42 17.97 -13.39 10.63
C GLU A 42 17.21 -12.90 9.39
N ASP A 43 17.23 -13.67 8.32
CA ASP A 43 16.41 -13.42 7.13
C ASP A 43 14.93 -13.37 7.50
N LEU A 44 14.50 -14.27 8.37
CA LEU A 44 13.11 -14.33 8.83
C LEU A 44 12.73 -13.08 9.62
N ARG A 45 13.58 -12.61 10.53
CA ARG A 45 13.32 -11.39 11.29
C ARG A 45 13.22 -10.18 10.38
N ARG A 46 14.13 -10.06 9.43
CA ARG A 46 14.13 -8.96 8.46
C ARG A 46 12.88 -8.98 7.59
N ALA A 47 12.49 -10.13 7.08
CA ALA A 47 11.30 -10.28 6.24
C ALA A 47 10.02 -10.01 7.02
N ARG A 48 9.93 -10.43 8.28
CA ARG A 48 8.79 -10.11 9.15
C ARG A 48 8.67 -8.62 9.40
N PHE A 49 9.79 -7.94 9.59
CA PHE A 49 9.80 -6.49 9.73
C PHE A 49 9.28 -5.81 8.46
N VAL A 50 9.74 -6.26 7.30
CA VAL A 50 9.26 -5.74 5.99
C VAL A 50 7.76 -5.99 5.84
N ALA A 51 7.29 -7.20 6.13
CA ALA A 51 5.86 -7.52 6.05
C ALA A 51 5.02 -6.65 6.99
N GLY A 52 5.48 -6.46 8.22
CA GLY A 52 4.78 -5.63 9.21
C GLY A 52 4.71 -4.17 8.81
N THR A 53 5.81 -3.60 8.32
CA THR A 53 5.84 -2.20 7.90
C THR A 53 5.05 -1.98 6.61
N ARG A 54 5.03 -2.94 5.69
CA ARG A 54 4.16 -2.87 4.51
C ARG A 54 2.68 -2.90 4.88
N ALA A 55 2.33 -3.69 5.89
CA ALA A 55 0.95 -3.74 6.38
C ALA A 55 0.51 -2.39 6.98
N LEU A 56 1.45 -1.57 7.45
CA LEU A 56 1.20 -0.22 7.93
C LEU A 56 1.28 0.84 6.82
N ASP A 57 1.37 0.42 5.58
CA ASP A 57 1.41 1.28 4.39
C ASP A 57 2.71 2.12 4.28
N LEU A 58 3.80 1.67 4.87
CA LEU A 58 5.09 2.26 4.59
C LEU A 58 5.53 1.92 3.17
N SER A 59 6.13 2.89 2.47
CA SER A 59 6.67 2.66 1.14
C SER A 59 7.94 1.80 1.21
N LEU A 60 8.28 1.17 0.09
CA LEU A 60 9.51 0.38 0.00
C LEU A 60 10.76 1.24 0.28
N GLU A 61 10.74 2.50 -0.16
CA GLU A 61 11.84 3.43 0.09
C GLU A 61 11.98 3.79 1.56
N GLU A 62 10.86 4.03 2.25
CA GLU A 62 10.83 4.29 3.68
C GLU A 62 11.35 3.08 4.47
N ILE A 63 10.95 1.88 4.06
CA ILE A 63 11.42 0.64 4.69
C ILE A 63 12.92 0.45 4.46
N LYS A 64 13.42 0.73 3.26
CA LYS A 64 14.86 0.66 2.96
C LYS A 64 15.67 1.59 3.85
N GLU A 65 15.18 2.79 4.10
CA GLU A 65 15.83 3.75 4.99
C GLU A 65 15.97 3.20 6.40
N ILE A 66 14.89 2.63 6.95
CA ILE A 66 14.91 2.01 8.28
C ILE A 66 15.89 0.83 8.33
N LEU A 67 15.86 -0.04 7.33
CA LEU A 67 16.76 -1.19 7.26
C LEU A 67 18.22 -0.75 7.12
N ALA A 68 18.49 0.30 6.36
CA ALA A 68 19.82 0.86 6.23
C ALA A 68 20.36 1.38 7.56
N MET A 69 19.50 2.03 8.37
CA MET A 69 19.86 2.46 9.71
C MET A 69 20.23 1.28 10.60
N GLN A 70 19.41 0.21 10.58
CA GLN A 70 19.69 -1.02 11.31
C GLN A 70 21.03 -1.65 10.89
N ASP A 71 21.31 -1.68 9.59
CA ASP A 71 22.53 -2.23 9.04
C ASP A 71 23.78 -1.44 9.47
N ARG A 72 23.63 -0.12 9.67
CA ARG A 72 24.69 0.74 10.21
C ARG A 72 24.75 0.75 11.73
N ARG A 73 23.92 -0.07 12.39
CA ARG A 73 23.77 -0.10 13.86
C ARG A 73 23.35 1.24 14.46
N GLU A 74 22.57 2.00 13.72
CA GLU A 74 21.89 3.18 14.22
C GLU A 74 20.48 2.80 14.68
N ALA A 75 20.04 3.35 15.81
CA ALA A 75 18.71 3.09 16.32
C ALA A 75 17.64 3.73 15.43
N PRO A 76 16.74 2.97 14.79
CA PRO A 76 15.76 3.51 13.86
C PRO A 76 14.46 3.98 14.52
N CYS A 77 14.31 3.82 15.83
CA CYS A 77 13.03 3.96 16.53
C CYS A 77 12.40 5.34 16.34
N ARG A 78 13.17 6.41 16.43
CA ARG A 78 12.66 7.78 16.26
C ARG A 78 12.17 8.00 14.83
N THR A 79 12.95 7.59 13.84
CA THR A 79 12.56 7.70 12.44
C THR A 79 11.30 6.89 12.15
N LEU A 80 11.23 5.67 12.67
CA LEU A 80 10.06 4.81 12.48
C LEU A 80 8.82 5.41 13.15
N LEU A 81 8.94 5.95 14.36
CA LEU A 81 7.82 6.62 15.04
C LEU A 81 7.32 7.82 14.24
N ASN A 82 8.22 8.61 13.68
CA ASN A 82 7.84 9.76 12.84
C ASN A 82 7.12 9.30 11.56
N LEU A 83 7.58 8.23 10.94
CA LEU A 83 6.91 7.67 9.75
C LEU A 83 5.51 7.15 10.09
N ILE A 84 5.35 6.49 11.22
CA ILE A 84 4.04 5.99 11.69
C ILE A 84 3.07 7.16 11.90
N GLU A 85 3.53 8.24 12.56
CA GLU A 85 2.72 9.43 12.76
C GLU A 85 2.31 10.07 11.44
N GLN A 86 3.26 10.23 10.51
CA GLN A 86 2.97 10.76 9.18
C GLN A 86 1.95 9.91 8.43
N LYS A 87 2.03 8.59 8.55
CA LYS A 87 1.04 7.68 7.93
C LYS A 87 -0.33 7.86 8.54
N ALA A 88 -0.42 8.02 9.86
CA ALA A 88 -1.68 8.29 10.54
C ALA A 88 -2.30 9.60 10.04
N ASP A 89 -1.49 10.67 9.92
CA ASP A 89 -1.95 11.96 9.40
C ASP A 89 -2.45 11.85 7.96
N GLN A 90 -1.76 11.10 7.11
CA GLN A 90 -2.16 10.84 5.73
C GLN A 90 -3.48 10.08 5.66
N MET A 91 -3.69 9.10 6.55
CA MET A 91 -4.94 8.36 6.64
C MET A 91 -6.09 9.27 7.06
N GLU A 92 -5.88 10.16 8.02
CA GLU A 92 -6.88 11.14 8.45
C GLU A 92 -7.31 12.02 7.27
N GLU A 93 -6.37 12.50 6.48
CA GLU A 93 -6.67 13.30 5.28
C GLU A 93 -7.44 12.48 4.23
N ARG A 94 -7.06 11.22 4.01
CA ARG A 94 -7.79 10.33 3.09
C ARG A 94 -9.23 10.10 3.56
N ILE A 95 -9.43 9.92 4.86
CA ILE A 95 -10.77 9.76 5.45
C ILE A 95 -11.60 11.01 5.17
N ARG A 96 -11.03 12.19 5.37
CA ARG A 96 -11.70 13.47 5.10
C ARG A 96 -12.13 13.59 3.64
N LEU A 97 -11.21 13.27 2.72
CA LEU A 97 -11.50 13.32 1.29
C LEU A 97 -12.56 12.30 0.88
N LEU A 98 -12.48 11.08 1.43
CA LEU A 98 -13.48 10.04 1.13
C LEU A 98 -14.86 10.41 1.66
N LYS A 99 -14.96 11.03 2.84
CA LYS A 99 -16.22 11.53 3.37
C LYS A 99 -16.82 12.62 2.48
N GLN A 100 -15.96 13.50 1.95
CA GLN A 100 -16.39 14.54 1.00
C GLN A 100 -16.93 13.92 -0.28
N MET A 101 -16.24 12.94 -0.84
CA MET A 101 -16.69 12.21 -2.03
C MET A 101 -18.00 11.47 -1.78
N GLU A 102 -18.14 10.84 -0.62
CA GLU A 102 -19.38 10.16 -0.25
C GLU A 102 -20.55 11.16 -0.21
N ALA A 103 -20.34 12.31 0.42
CA ALA A 103 -21.37 13.36 0.49
C ALA A 103 -21.78 13.84 -0.91
N ASP A 104 -20.80 14.05 -1.80
CA ASP A 104 -21.04 14.45 -3.17
C ASP A 104 -21.83 13.39 -3.95
N LEU A 105 -21.48 12.13 -3.79
CA LEU A 105 -22.18 11.02 -4.44
C LEU A 105 -23.62 10.92 -3.97
N ARG A 106 -23.86 11.06 -2.67
CA ARG A 106 -25.22 11.01 -2.12
C ARG A 106 -26.06 12.17 -2.59
N LYS A 107 -25.47 13.37 -2.66
CA LYS A 107 -26.13 14.56 -3.20
C LYS A 107 -26.51 14.36 -4.67
N LEU A 108 -25.59 13.84 -5.46
CA LEU A 108 -25.81 13.56 -6.88
C LEU A 108 -26.91 12.51 -7.08
N HIS A 109 -26.91 11.47 -6.24
CA HIS A 109 -27.94 10.44 -6.26
C HIS A 109 -29.33 11.05 -5.99
N ARG A 110 -29.46 11.85 -4.92
CA ARG A 110 -30.73 12.49 -4.59
C ARG A 110 -31.22 13.42 -5.71
N LEU A 111 -30.30 14.19 -6.29
CA LEU A 111 -30.62 15.08 -7.39
C LEU A 111 -31.01 14.29 -8.63
N GLY A 112 -30.29 13.19 -8.92
CA GLY A 112 -30.59 12.35 -10.07
C GLY A 112 -31.96 11.68 -10.02
N LEU A 113 -32.49 11.42 -8.82
CA LEU A 113 -33.81 10.83 -8.66
C LEU A 113 -34.93 11.79 -9.11
N THR A 114 -34.62 13.06 -9.26
CA THR A 114 -35.59 14.07 -9.75
C THR A 114 -35.63 14.16 -11.28
N PHE A 115 -34.72 13.46 -11.97
CA PHE A 115 -34.65 13.45 -13.43
C PHE A 115 -35.29 12.19 -14.02
N PRO A 116 -35.70 12.20 -15.31
CA PRO A 116 -36.16 11.00 -15.98
C PRO A 116 -35.09 9.91 -15.99
N THR A 117 -35.53 8.66 -15.83
CA THR A 117 -34.64 7.48 -15.82
C THR A 117 -34.61 6.74 -17.15
N ASP A 118 -35.38 7.18 -18.14
CA ASP A 118 -35.57 6.51 -19.41
C ASP A 118 -35.17 7.36 -20.64
N ASP A 119 -34.40 8.41 -20.44
CA ASP A 119 -33.92 9.26 -21.52
C ASP A 119 -32.73 8.63 -22.21
N ILE A 120 -32.98 8.02 -23.36
CA ILE A 120 -31.94 7.28 -24.15
C ILE A 120 -30.87 8.23 -24.66
N ASP A 121 -31.21 9.47 -25.00
CA ASP A 121 -30.25 10.45 -25.52
C ASP A 121 -29.35 11.06 -24.46
N GLY A 122 -29.66 10.86 -23.19
CA GLY A 122 -28.83 11.32 -22.08
C GLY A 122 -28.81 12.83 -21.88
N LYS A 123 -29.81 13.57 -22.40
CA LYS A 123 -29.84 15.03 -22.34
C LYS A 123 -30.60 15.59 -21.13
N ASN A 124 -31.56 14.84 -20.61
CA ASN A 124 -32.45 15.27 -19.52
C ASN A 124 -32.42 14.27 -18.37
N CYS A 125 -31.30 13.57 -18.16
CA CYS A 125 -31.13 12.55 -17.11
C CYS A 125 -29.87 12.80 -16.33
N ILE A 126 -29.62 11.94 -15.35
CA ILE A 126 -28.41 12.01 -14.51
C ILE A 126 -27.11 11.97 -15.33
N CYS A 127 -27.12 11.33 -16.49
CA CYS A 127 -25.93 11.24 -17.35
C CYS A 127 -25.45 12.63 -17.80
N HIS A 128 -26.38 13.53 -18.12
CA HIS A 128 -26.05 14.91 -18.46
C HIS A 128 -25.40 15.62 -17.27
N LEU A 129 -25.96 15.45 -16.09
CA LEU A 129 -25.46 16.09 -14.88
C LEU A 129 -24.03 15.63 -14.55
N VAL A 130 -23.74 14.34 -14.72
CA VAL A 130 -22.40 13.78 -14.52
C VAL A 130 -21.42 14.35 -15.55
N SER A 131 -21.84 14.49 -16.82
CA SER A 131 -21.00 14.99 -17.91
C SER A 131 -20.65 16.47 -17.75
N GLU A 132 -21.51 17.25 -17.10
CA GLU A 132 -21.30 18.69 -16.87
C GLU A 132 -20.47 18.97 -15.61
N ARG A 133 -20.18 17.96 -14.78
CA ARG A 133 -19.35 18.17 -13.60
C ARG A 133 -17.91 18.43 -13.99
N PRO A 134 -17.24 19.40 -13.35
CA PRO A 134 -15.80 19.57 -13.53
C PRO A 134 -15.08 18.31 -13.10
N SER A 135 -14.10 17.87 -13.88
CA SER A 135 -13.26 16.74 -13.49
C SER A 135 -12.51 17.11 -12.22
N VAL A 136 -12.50 16.17 -11.26
CA VAL A 136 -11.66 16.30 -10.08
C VAL A 136 -10.23 16.11 -10.55
N GLU A 137 -9.38 17.13 -10.36
CA GLU A 137 -7.96 16.97 -10.64
C GLU A 137 -7.40 15.93 -9.68
N GLU A 138 -6.91 14.82 -10.24
CA GLU A 138 -6.16 13.86 -9.47
C GLU A 138 -4.86 14.52 -9.05
N LYS A 139 -4.73 14.78 -7.77
CA LYS A 139 -3.45 15.18 -7.21
C LYS A 139 -2.59 13.93 -7.08
N GLU A 140 -1.62 13.84 -7.93
CA GLU A 140 -0.60 12.83 -7.83
C GLU A 140 0.24 13.00 -6.54
#